data_a9d0fa38ec58ae8b12cdd4d6e6fbf1f2
#
_entry.id   a9d0fa38ec58ae8b12cdd4d6e6fbf1f2
#
_cell.length_a   1.000
_cell.length_b   1.000
_cell.length_c   1.000
_cell.angle_alpha   90.00
_cell.angle_beta   90.00
_cell.angle_gamma   90.00
#
_symmetry.space_group_name_H-M   'P 1'
#
loop_
_entity.id
_entity.type
_entity.pdbx_description
1 polymer ?
#
loop_
_entity_poly.entity_id
_entity_poly.type
_entity_poly.pdbx_seq_one_letter_code
_entity_poly.pdbx_strand_id
1 'polypeptide(L)'
;MSGGNAYALPYADLVMDAPMTDSGLLLTARAVPFYQIALHGVVDLSVTALNEEQNVTEAFLKAVETGSCLKWRWIARNEDELVETDYNSIISARYENWIDIAIDQYSRAESLLNRVAEQTVVSHELLSEDGTLVRVVWSDGTEVFVNYSDRDATAGGVSVPAQSFAVKEGA
;
A
#
# COMPACT_ATOMS: atom_id res chain seq x y z
N MET A 1 -12.66 1.62 -10.95
CA MET A 1 -13.27 2.91 -10.53
C MET A 1 -12.21 3.64 -9.73
N SER A 2 -11.97 4.89 -10.03
CA SER A 2 -11.03 5.72 -9.24
C SER A 2 -11.81 6.42 -8.13
N GLY A 3 -11.44 6.17 -6.89
CA GLY A 3 -12.16 6.64 -5.71
C GLY A 3 -13.48 5.85 -5.46
N GLY A 4 -13.65 5.30 -4.26
CA GLY A 4 -14.82 4.49 -3.94
C GLY A 4 -16.07 5.33 -3.70
N ASN A 5 -17.13 5.00 -4.42
CA ASN A 5 -18.47 5.49 -4.13
C ASN A 5 -19.30 4.32 -3.59
N ALA A 6 -19.87 4.46 -2.39
CA ALA A 6 -20.60 3.41 -1.71
C ALA A 6 -21.74 2.79 -2.56
N TYR A 7 -22.36 3.56 -3.45
CA TYR A 7 -23.42 3.05 -4.35
C TYR A 7 -22.89 2.18 -5.50
N ALA A 8 -21.61 2.34 -5.86
CA ALA A 8 -20.99 1.60 -6.95
C ALA A 8 -20.20 0.37 -6.47
N LEU A 9 -19.84 0.30 -5.18
CA LEU A 9 -19.09 -0.82 -4.60
C LEU A 9 -19.70 -2.20 -4.88
N PRO A 10 -21.03 -2.42 -4.79
CA PRO A 10 -21.64 -3.73 -5.07
C PRO A 10 -21.47 -4.21 -6.52
N TYR A 11 -21.04 -3.33 -7.43
CA TYR A 11 -20.87 -3.59 -8.86
C TYR A 11 -19.41 -3.45 -9.32
N ALA A 12 -18.48 -3.30 -8.38
CA ALA A 12 -17.07 -3.13 -8.67
C ALA A 12 -16.28 -4.36 -8.20
N ASP A 13 -15.44 -4.90 -9.06
CA ASP A 13 -14.47 -5.93 -8.69
C ASP A 13 -13.19 -5.31 -8.10
N LEU A 14 -12.85 -4.08 -8.52
CA LEU A 14 -11.65 -3.36 -8.08
C LEU A 14 -11.93 -1.87 -7.93
N VAL A 15 -11.48 -1.29 -6.82
CA VAL A 15 -11.38 0.15 -6.60
C VAL A 15 -9.92 0.57 -6.78
N MET A 16 -9.65 1.32 -7.85
CA MET A 16 -8.32 1.87 -8.10
C MET A 16 -8.11 3.19 -7.36
N ASP A 17 -6.85 3.49 -7.04
CA ASP A 17 -6.43 4.73 -6.38
C ASP A 17 -7.17 4.93 -5.04
N ALA A 18 -7.27 3.86 -4.25
CA ALA A 18 -7.80 3.94 -2.90
C ALA A 18 -6.96 4.93 -2.08
N PRO A 19 -7.58 5.82 -1.28
CA PRO A 19 -6.84 6.80 -0.50
C PRO A 19 -5.95 6.08 0.51
N MET A 20 -4.64 6.34 0.47
CA MET A 20 -3.63 5.71 1.34
C MET A 20 -3.32 6.52 2.58
N THR A 21 -3.59 7.81 2.54
CA THR A 21 -3.36 8.78 3.62
C THR A 21 -4.63 9.54 3.92
N ASP A 22 -4.68 10.18 5.08
CA ASP A 22 -5.72 11.15 5.38
C ASP A 22 -5.53 12.45 4.58
N SER A 23 -6.48 13.37 4.72
CA SER A 23 -6.45 14.67 4.02
C SER A 23 -5.38 15.63 4.56
N GLY A 24 -4.51 15.20 5.49
CA GLY A 24 -3.51 16.05 6.14
C GLY A 24 -4.10 17.19 6.98
N LEU A 25 -5.39 17.13 7.32
CA LEU A 25 -6.00 18.08 8.24
C LEU A 25 -5.38 17.92 9.62
N LEU A 26 -4.88 19.02 10.18
CA LEU A 26 -4.24 19.12 11.50
C LEU A 26 -5.10 18.62 12.69
N LEU A 27 -6.31 18.18 12.44
CA LEU A 27 -7.23 17.63 13.45
C LEU A 27 -7.02 16.13 13.73
N THR A 28 -6.30 15.42 12.84
CA THR A 28 -6.00 14.00 13.03
C THR A 28 -4.58 13.85 13.56
N ALA A 29 -4.43 13.31 14.75
CA ALA A 29 -3.11 13.07 15.34
C ALA A 29 -2.34 11.95 14.59
N ARG A 30 -3.05 11.03 13.92
CA ARG A 30 -2.48 9.90 13.16
C ARG A 30 -3.47 9.42 12.10
N ALA A 31 -2.94 9.07 10.93
CA ALA A 31 -3.72 8.45 9.86
C ALA A 31 -3.95 6.96 10.17
N VAL A 32 -5.20 6.53 10.09
CA VAL A 32 -5.59 5.12 10.12
C VAL A 32 -6.18 4.78 8.76
N PRO A 33 -5.80 3.69 8.09
CA PRO A 33 -6.30 3.32 6.78
C PRO A 33 -7.73 2.76 6.86
N PHE A 34 -8.66 3.58 7.38
CA PHE A 34 -10.04 3.18 7.67
C PHE A 34 -10.77 2.66 6.43
N TYR A 35 -10.51 3.26 5.28
CA TYR A 35 -11.14 2.84 4.02
C TYR A 35 -10.77 1.40 3.68
N GLN A 36 -9.50 1.05 3.77
CA GLN A 36 -9.00 -0.30 3.51
C GLN A 36 -9.49 -1.29 4.58
N ILE A 37 -9.42 -0.92 5.85
CA ILE A 37 -9.91 -1.76 6.96
C ILE A 37 -11.39 -2.13 6.75
N ALA A 38 -12.21 -1.18 6.28
CA ALA A 38 -13.64 -1.40 6.10
C ALA A 38 -14.00 -2.20 4.84
N LEU A 39 -13.18 -2.16 3.79
CA LEU A 39 -13.53 -2.70 2.47
C LEU A 39 -12.68 -3.88 2.04
N HIS A 40 -11.54 -4.13 2.69
CA HIS A 40 -10.69 -5.26 2.36
C HIS A 40 -11.43 -6.59 2.59
N GLY A 41 -11.30 -7.50 1.64
CA GLY A 41 -12.06 -8.77 1.62
C GLY A 41 -13.49 -8.65 1.08
N VAL A 42 -13.95 -7.41 0.73
CA VAL A 42 -15.26 -7.16 0.08
C VAL A 42 -15.06 -6.78 -1.38
N VAL A 43 -14.03 -6.00 -1.68
CA VAL A 43 -13.65 -5.56 -3.01
C VAL A 43 -12.13 -5.39 -3.07
N ASP A 44 -11.52 -5.69 -4.20
CA ASP A 44 -10.09 -5.45 -4.38
C ASP A 44 -9.79 -3.95 -4.33
N LEU A 45 -8.71 -3.60 -3.64
CA LEU A 45 -8.25 -2.22 -3.53
C LEU A 45 -6.85 -2.10 -4.13
N SER A 46 -6.61 -1.11 -4.99
CA SER A 46 -5.26 -0.77 -5.40
C SER A 46 -4.83 0.57 -4.83
N VAL A 47 -3.55 0.67 -4.53
CA VAL A 47 -2.91 1.94 -4.19
C VAL A 47 -2.83 2.85 -5.42
N THR A 48 -2.48 4.12 -5.21
CA THR A 48 -2.02 5.03 -6.27
C THR A 48 -0.77 4.46 -6.94
N ALA A 49 -0.45 4.93 -8.14
CA ALA A 49 0.75 4.44 -8.84
C ALA A 49 2.01 4.75 -8.02
N LEU A 50 2.74 3.72 -7.60
CA LEU A 50 3.88 3.83 -6.69
C LEU A 50 4.97 4.77 -7.23
N ASN A 51 5.21 4.74 -8.53
CA ASN A 51 6.19 5.61 -9.18
C ASN A 51 5.74 7.07 -9.37
N GLU A 52 4.54 7.41 -8.97
CA GLU A 52 4.04 8.80 -8.92
C GLU A 52 4.09 9.37 -7.49
N GLU A 53 4.38 8.55 -6.50
CA GLU A 53 4.50 8.96 -5.10
C GLU A 53 5.89 9.56 -4.80
N GLN A 54 5.92 10.55 -3.90
CA GLN A 54 7.17 11.20 -3.51
C GLN A 54 8.14 10.24 -2.81
N ASN A 55 7.60 9.29 -2.04
CA ASN A 55 8.35 8.25 -1.35
C ASN A 55 7.82 6.87 -1.75
N VAL A 56 8.44 6.30 -2.76
CA VAL A 56 8.05 4.99 -3.33
C VAL A 56 8.13 3.86 -2.30
N THR A 57 9.13 3.90 -1.40
CA THR A 57 9.28 2.89 -0.35
C THR A 57 8.15 2.97 0.67
N GLU A 58 7.80 4.16 1.11
CA GLU A 58 6.69 4.37 2.04
C GLU A 58 5.35 3.95 1.42
N ALA A 59 5.12 4.34 0.15
CA ALA A 59 3.93 3.95 -0.59
C ALA A 59 3.82 2.43 -0.76
N PHE A 60 4.92 1.74 -1.04
CA PHE A 60 4.99 0.29 -1.08
C PHE A 60 4.66 -0.33 0.29
N LEU A 61 5.25 0.16 1.36
CA LEU A 61 4.98 -0.32 2.71
C LEU A 61 3.51 -0.09 3.11
N LYS A 62 2.91 1.02 2.65
CA LYS A 62 1.49 1.30 2.88
C LYS A 62 0.59 0.31 2.13
N ALA A 63 0.97 -0.10 0.92
CA ALA A 63 0.26 -1.16 0.20
C ALA A 63 0.33 -2.50 0.97
N VAL A 64 1.50 -2.83 1.51
CA VAL A 64 1.71 -4.04 2.34
C VAL A 64 0.88 -3.98 3.62
N GLU A 65 0.89 -2.83 4.34
CA GLU A 65 0.10 -2.61 5.56
C GLU A 65 -1.39 -2.83 5.32
N THR A 66 -1.88 -2.37 4.18
CA THR A 66 -3.32 -2.38 3.87
C THR A 66 -3.77 -3.58 3.05
N GLY A 67 -2.86 -4.47 2.64
CA GLY A 67 -3.16 -5.60 1.76
C GLY A 67 -3.60 -5.19 0.35
N SER A 68 -3.31 -3.95 -0.06
CA SER A 68 -3.77 -3.40 -1.34
C SER A 68 -2.88 -3.83 -2.50
N CYS A 69 -3.48 -4.01 -3.67
CA CYS A 69 -2.77 -4.35 -4.90
C CYS A 69 -1.76 -3.26 -5.27
N LEU A 70 -0.55 -3.66 -5.62
CA LEU A 70 0.49 -2.76 -6.14
C LEU A 70 0.07 -2.23 -7.51
N LYS A 71 0.25 -0.94 -7.73
CA LYS A 71 -0.05 -0.28 -9.00
C LYS A 71 1.15 0.52 -9.45
N TRP A 72 1.43 0.43 -10.75
CA TRP A 72 2.48 1.19 -11.43
C TRP A 72 1.92 1.82 -12.68
N ARG A 73 2.39 3.00 -13.06
CA ARG A 73 2.05 3.63 -14.32
C ARG A 73 3.22 3.46 -15.31
N TRP A 74 2.93 2.98 -16.50
CA TRP A 74 3.95 2.67 -17.49
C TRP A 74 3.73 3.46 -18.77
N ILE A 75 4.81 4.07 -19.28
CA ILE A 75 4.90 4.56 -20.63
C ILE A 75 6.15 3.96 -21.32
N ALA A 76 6.04 3.70 -22.61
CA ALA A 76 7.12 3.09 -23.38
C ALA A 76 8.12 4.12 -23.92
N ARG A 77 7.72 5.39 -23.98
CA ARG A 77 8.53 6.48 -24.52
C ARG A 77 8.88 7.49 -23.45
N ASN A 78 9.62 8.55 -23.86
CA ASN A 78 10.01 9.61 -22.95
C ASN A 78 8.80 10.46 -22.52
N GLU A 79 8.74 10.84 -21.25
CA GLU A 79 7.71 11.72 -20.68
C GLU A 79 7.67 13.09 -21.37
N ASP A 80 8.77 13.56 -21.95
CA ASP A 80 8.86 14.81 -22.68
C ASP A 80 7.84 14.89 -23.83
N GLU A 81 7.45 13.75 -24.40
CA GLU A 81 6.43 13.68 -25.46
C GLU A 81 5.03 14.01 -24.94
N LEU A 82 4.80 13.99 -23.61
CA LEU A 82 3.52 14.24 -22.97
C LEU A 82 3.33 15.71 -22.56
N VAL A 83 4.38 16.53 -22.56
CA VAL A 83 4.37 17.92 -22.04
C VAL A 83 3.31 18.79 -22.71
N GLU A 84 3.11 18.64 -24.03
CA GLU A 84 2.13 19.39 -24.81
C GLU A 84 0.75 18.69 -24.91
N THR A 85 0.48 17.70 -24.03
CA THR A 85 -0.76 16.93 -24.04
C THR A 85 -1.53 17.06 -22.73
N ASP A 86 -2.77 16.55 -22.70
CA ASP A 86 -3.58 16.44 -21.46
C ASP A 86 -2.95 15.51 -20.39
N TYR A 87 -1.89 14.80 -20.73
CA TYR A 87 -1.16 13.88 -19.86
C TYR A 87 0.15 14.47 -19.30
N ASN A 88 0.33 15.80 -19.35
CA ASN A 88 1.52 16.50 -18.90
C ASN A 88 1.84 16.36 -17.40
N SER A 89 0.89 15.84 -16.62
CA SER A 89 1.09 15.52 -15.20
C SER A 89 1.84 14.21 -14.97
N ILE A 90 2.05 13.38 -16.01
CA ILE A 90 2.78 12.13 -15.91
C ILE A 90 4.26 12.43 -16.08
N ILE A 91 5.01 12.48 -14.97
CA ILE A 91 6.39 12.94 -14.94
C ILE A 91 7.42 11.86 -14.54
N SER A 92 6.99 10.63 -14.23
CA SER A 92 7.88 9.56 -13.76
C SER A 92 7.34 8.18 -14.09
N ALA A 93 7.03 7.93 -15.37
CA ALA A 93 6.33 6.71 -15.77
C ALA A 93 7.08 5.84 -16.80
N ARG A 94 8.30 6.23 -17.21
CA ARG A 94 9.08 5.45 -18.14
C ARG A 94 9.44 4.08 -17.56
N TYR A 95 8.95 3.01 -18.18
CA TYR A 95 9.04 1.65 -17.62
C TYR A 95 10.49 1.21 -17.35
N GLU A 96 11.45 1.61 -18.21
CA GLU A 96 12.87 1.25 -18.06
C GLU A 96 13.49 1.74 -16.74
N ASN A 97 12.97 2.84 -16.19
CA ASN A 97 13.47 3.41 -14.92
C ASN A 97 12.95 2.66 -13.69
N TRP A 98 11.85 1.91 -13.84
CA TRP A 98 11.11 1.39 -12.70
C TRP A 98 10.92 -0.13 -12.69
N ILE A 99 11.16 -0.80 -13.82
CA ILE A 99 10.83 -2.23 -13.96
C ILE A 99 11.56 -3.11 -12.92
N ASP A 100 12.84 -2.82 -12.64
CA ASP A 100 13.61 -3.60 -11.68
C ASP A 100 13.09 -3.39 -10.25
N ILE A 101 12.73 -2.14 -9.89
CA ILE A 101 12.15 -1.81 -8.60
C ILE A 101 10.78 -2.47 -8.44
N ALA A 102 9.97 -2.44 -9.49
CA ALA A 102 8.65 -3.07 -9.47
C ALA A 102 8.73 -4.60 -9.31
N ILE A 103 9.68 -5.24 -9.98
CA ILE A 103 9.93 -6.69 -9.84
C ILE A 103 10.38 -7.02 -8.41
N ASP A 104 11.30 -6.25 -7.84
CA ASP A 104 11.74 -6.44 -6.44
C ASP A 104 10.58 -6.32 -5.47
N GLN A 105 9.83 -5.23 -5.54
CA GLN A 105 8.71 -4.98 -4.65
C GLN A 105 7.61 -6.03 -4.80
N TYR A 106 7.26 -6.40 -6.05
CA TYR A 106 6.29 -7.46 -6.30
C TYR A 106 6.75 -8.78 -5.71
N SER A 107 7.98 -9.19 -5.97
CA SER A 107 8.53 -10.47 -5.47
C SER A 107 8.55 -10.54 -3.94
N ARG A 108 8.75 -9.41 -3.26
CA ARG A 108 8.74 -9.34 -1.78
C ARG A 108 7.33 -9.43 -1.20
N ALA A 109 6.34 -8.87 -1.88
CA ALA A 109 4.98 -8.74 -1.36
C ALA A 109 4.00 -9.81 -1.88
N GLU A 110 4.27 -10.45 -3.01
CA GLU A 110 3.34 -11.35 -3.72
C GLU A 110 2.73 -12.41 -2.80
N SER A 111 3.56 -13.14 -2.06
CA SER A 111 3.08 -14.23 -1.20
C SER A 111 2.12 -13.72 -0.12
N LEU A 112 2.41 -12.58 0.48
CA LEU A 112 1.54 -11.94 1.46
C LEU A 112 0.25 -11.44 0.82
N LEU A 113 0.35 -10.64 -0.24
CA LEU A 113 -0.82 -10.02 -0.86
C LEU A 113 -1.79 -11.06 -1.40
N ASN A 114 -1.29 -12.14 -2.00
CA ASN A 114 -2.13 -13.26 -2.45
C ASN A 114 -2.81 -13.98 -1.27
N ARG A 115 -2.12 -14.12 -0.13
CA ARG A 115 -2.67 -14.76 1.07
C ARG A 115 -3.82 -13.94 1.66
N VAL A 116 -3.64 -12.63 1.76
CA VAL A 116 -4.62 -11.77 2.43
C VAL A 116 -5.71 -11.23 1.51
N ALA A 117 -5.66 -11.49 0.21
CA ALA A 117 -6.58 -10.92 -0.80
C ALA A 117 -8.06 -11.03 -0.41
N GLU A 118 -8.47 -12.20 0.11
CA GLU A 118 -9.85 -12.48 0.53
C GLU A 118 -10.06 -12.36 2.05
N GLN A 119 -9.03 -11.88 2.79
CA GLN A 119 -9.11 -11.76 4.24
C GLN A 119 -9.63 -10.39 4.65
N THR A 120 -10.23 -10.30 5.82
CA THR A 120 -10.60 -9.02 6.44
C THR A 120 -9.58 -8.62 7.51
N VAL A 121 -9.42 -7.33 7.73
CA VAL A 121 -8.58 -6.81 8.79
C VAL A 121 -9.29 -6.97 10.13
N VAL A 122 -8.68 -7.70 11.06
CA VAL A 122 -9.21 -7.93 12.42
C VAL A 122 -8.68 -6.88 13.39
N SER A 123 -7.41 -6.51 13.27
CA SER A 123 -6.77 -5.50 14.12
C SER A 123 -5.75 -4.70 13.32
N HIS A 124 -5.67 -3.41 13.61
CA HIS A 124 -4.65 -2.50 13.12
C HIS A 124 -4.14 -1.67 14.29
N GLU A 125 -2.88 -1.84 14.64
CA GLU A 125 -2.28 -1.30 15.85
C GLU A 125 -0.98 -0.54 15.53
N LEU A 126 -0.85 0.66 16.11
CA LEU A 126 0.41 1.40 16.11
C LEU A 126 1.22 0.94 17.32
N LEU A 127 2.35 0.28 17.10
CA LEU A 127 3.17 -0.30 18.16
C LEU A 127 4.20 0.68 18.73
N SER A 128 4.48 1.78 18.01
CA SER A 128 5.38 2.84 18.45
C SER A 128 4.62 4.14 18.69
N GLU A 129 5.12 5.01 19.59
CA GLU A 129 4.51 6.30 19.91
C GLU A 129 4.48 7.26 18.71
N ASP A 130 5.50 7.19 17.85
CA ASP A 130 5.62 7.97 16.63
C ASP A 130 4.81 7.40 15.46
N GLY A 131 4.22 6.20 15.61
CA GLY A 131 3.42 5.52 14.58
C GLY A 131 4.25 4.91 13.45
N THR A 132 5.56 4.80 13.61
CA THR A 132 6.44 4.23 12.57
C THR A 132 6.49 2.71 12.55
N LEU A 133 6.00 2.04 13.59
CA LEU A 133 5.89 0.59 13.66
C LEU A 133 4.42 0.20 13.80
N VAL A 134 3.92 -0.55 12.82
CA VAL A 134 2.52 -0.93 12.72
C VAL A 134 2.38 -2.44 12.72
N ARG A 135 1.32 -2.96 13.34
CA ARG A 135 0.89 -4.34 13.27
C ARG A 135 -0.50 -4.43 12.68
N VAL A 136 -0.68 -5.32 11.72
CA VAL A 136 -1.98 -5.65 11.15
C VAL A 136 -2.22 -7.14 11.33
N VAL A 137 -3.43 -7.50 11.77
CA VAL A 137 -3.85 -8.90 11.94
C VAL A 137 -5.01 -9.16 11.00
N TRP A 138 -4.88 -10.23 10.24
CA TRP A 138 -5.85 -10.68 9.25
C TRP A 138 -6.73 -11.80 9.80
N SER A 139 -7.88 -12.03 9.18
CA SER A 139 -8.87 -13.01 9.64
C SER A 139 -8.39 -14.46 9.60
N ASP A 140 -7.38 -14.79 8.80
CA ASP A 140 -6.71 -16.10 8.78
C ASP A 140 -5.64 -16.25 9.89
N GLY A 141 -5.46 -15.22 10.74
CA GLY A 141 -4.45 -15.16 11.79
C GLY A 141 -3.07 -14.70 11.33
N THR A 142 -2.89 -14.35 10.05
CA THR A 142 -1.66 -13.74 9.55
C THR A 142 -1.41 -12.40 10.24
N GLU A 143 -0.21 -12.20 10.78
CA GLU A 143 0.23 -10.95 11.37
C GLU A 143 1.29 -10.31 10.47
N VAL A 144 1.09 -9.05 10.12
CA VAL A 144 2.04 -8.25 9.34
C VAL A 144 2.57 -7.13 10.21
N PHE A 145 3.90 -7.02 10.29
CA PHE A 145 4.58 -5.93 10.99
C PHE A 145 5.25 -5.05 9.95
N VAL A 146 4.92 -3.78 9.92
CA VAL A 146 5.48 -2.80 8.99
C VAL A 146 6.29 -1.77 9.75
N ASN A 147 7.53 -1.57 9.34
CA ASN A 147 8.46 -0.62 9.95
C ASN A 147 8.81 0.50 8.95
N TYR A 148 8.29 1.68 9.21
CA TYR A 148 8.55 2.89 8.42
C TYR A 148 9.81 3.64 8.86
N SER A 149 10.39 3.26 10.03
CA SER A 149 11.58 3.94 10.56
C SER A 149 12.87 3.55 9.81
N ASP A 150 13.90 4.32 10.01
CA ASP A 150 15.27 4.10 9.49
C ASP A 150 16.11 3.12 10.34
N ARG A 151 15.48 2.44 11.31
CA ARG A 151 16.14 1.50 12.23
C ARG A 151 15.38 0.18 12.30
N ASP A 152 16.13 -0.87 12.54
CA ASP A 152 15.53 -2.19 12.79
C ASP A 152 14.69 -2.17 14.09
N ALA A 153 13.56 -2.84 14.06
CA ALA A 153 12.66 -2.98 15.18
C ALA A 153 12.41 -4.46 15.50
N THR A 154 11.87 -4.74 16.68
CA THR A 154 11.40 -6.08 17.05
C THR A 154 9.98 -5.96 17.56
N ALA A 155 9.06 -6.73 16.99
CA ALA A 155 7.67 -6.77 17.40
C ALA A 155 7.10 -8.19 17.25
N GLY A 156 6.24 -8.61 18.16
CA GLY A 156 5.64 -9.95 18.13
C GLY A 156 6.63 -11.11 18.16
N GLY A 157 7.89 -10.87 18.60
CA GLY A 157 8.97 -11.84 18.57
C GLY A 157 9.67 -11.98 17.20
N VAL A 158 9.38 -11.07 16.24
CA VAL A 158 9.95 -11.05 14.90
C VAL A 158 10.82 -9.81 14.73
N SER A 159 11.97 -9.95 14.06
CA SER A 159 12.79 -8.80 13.65
C SER A 159 12.18 -8.16 12.39
N VAL A 160 11.96 -6.87 12.43
CA VAL A 160 11.42 -6.07 11.32
C VAL A 160 12.48 -5.08 10.88
N PRO A 161 13.15 -5.29 9.75
CA PRO A 161 14.23 -4.40 9.30
C PRO A 161 13.72 -2.97 9.04
N ALA A 162 14.65 -2.02 9.03
CA ALA A 162 14.38 -0.64 8.68
C ALA A 162 13.71 -0.53 7.31
N GLN A 163 12.70 0.33 7.17
CA GLN A 163 11.95 0.55 5.93
C GLN A 163 11.54 -0.75 5.23
N SER A 164 10.99 -1.68 6.03
CA SER A 164 10.62 -3.02 5.57
C SER A 164 9.43 -3.57 6.35
N PHE A 165 9.11 -4.82 6.08
CA PHE A 165 8.05 -5.53 6.78
C PHE A 165 8.46 -6.97 7.10
N ALA A 166 7.75 -7.57 8.04
CA ALA A 166 7.87 -8.98 8.39
C ALA A 166 6.48 -9.60 8.52
N VAL A 167 6.36 -10.85 8.13
CA VAL A 167 5.12 -11.61 8.19
C VAL A 167 5.29 -12.75 9.18
N LYS A 168 4.29 -12.94 10.04
CA LYS A 168 4.17 -14.10 10.90
C LYS A 168 2.88 -14.79 10.53
N GLU A 169 3.00 -16.02 10.08
CA GLU A 169 1.85 -16.83 9.67
C GLU A 169 0.99 -17.19 10.87
N GLY A 170 -0.32 -17.16 10.69
CA GLY A 170 -1.28 -17.74 11.63
C GLY A 170 -1.09 -19.26 11.73
N ALA A 171 -1.37 -19.79 12.88
CA ALA A 171 -1.27 -21.22 13.14
C ALA A 171 -2.41 -22.00 12.48
#